data_ea97ccaf11855e861ec895ea3cfee623
#
_entry.id   ea97ccaf11855e861ec895ea3cfee623
#
_cell.length_a   1.000
_cell.length_b   1.000
_cell.length_c   1.000
_cell.angle_alpha   90.00
_cell.angle_beta   90.00
_cell.angle_gamma   90.00
#
_symmetry.space_group_name_H-M   'P 1'
#
loop_
_entity.id
_entity.type
_entity.pdbx_description
1 polymer ?
#
loop_
_entity_poly.entity_id
_entity_poly.type
_entity_poly.pdbx_seq_one_letter_code
_entity_poly.pdbx_strand_id
1 'polypeptide(L)'
;MDDIKYPKKKPNVRIIKYSIEANSSSLYKYDMKLLDDKFLIQECNSIIGINDYRVVSKIKPNNDILEDIFFTWKVCKHVKSNAIVFAKNKSTLGIGAGQPSRIDSTNIAINKAKNFGYSLKNSIMASDAFFPFRDNVDKAAEEKVIA
;
A
#
# COMPACT_ATOMS: atom_id res chain seq x y z
N MET A 1 4.81 -12.49 28.03
CA MET A 1 4.14 -13.18 26.88
C MET A 1 2.78 -12.53 26.77
N ASP A 2 2.65 -11.60 25.81
CA ASP A 2 1.38 -10.88 25.68
C ASP A 2 0.34 -11.82 25.09
N ASP A 3 -0.74 -12.03 25.83
CA ASP A 3 -1.86 -12.86 25.42
C ASP A 3 -2.50 -12.28 24.16
N ILE A 4 -2.24 -12.89 23.00
CA ILE A 4 -2.98 -12.60 21.79
C ILE A 4 -4.42 -13.08 22.02
N LYS A 5 -5.32 -12.14 22.36
CA LYS A 5 -6.75 -12.44 22.50
C LYS A 5 -7.31 -12.82 21.14
N TYR A 6 -7.52 -14.10 20.92
CA TYR A 6 -8.17 -14.62 19.72
C TYR A 6 -9.57 -14.02 19.57
N PRO A 7 -9.96 -13.60 18.37
CA PRO A 7 -11.33 -13.15 18.17
C PRO A 7 -12.30 -14.33 18.30
N LYS A 8 -12.94 -14.45 19.43
CA LYS A 8 -13.92 -15.53 19.75
C LYS A 8 -15.03 -15.68 18.70
N LYS A 9 -15.26 -14.65 17.88
CA LYS A 9 -16.31 -14.63 16.83
C LYS A 9 -15.89 -15.29 15.50
N LYS A 10 -14.66 -15.78 15.35
CA LYS A 10 -14.16 -16.41 14.10
C LYS A 10 -13.40 -17.71 14.41
N PRO A 11 -14.09 -18.81 14.77
CA PRO A 11 -13.44 -20.04 15.24
C PRO A 11 -12.56 -20.70 14.20
N ASN A 12 -12.73 -20.40 12.92
CA ASN A 12 -11.96 -20.97 11.82
C ASN A 12 -10.68 -20.21 11.46
N VAL A 13 -10.40 -19.06 12.14
CA VAL A 13 -9.15 -18.33 11.93
C VAL A 13 -8.04 -19.01 12.71
N ARG A 14 -6.96 -19.34 12.02
CA ARG A 14 -5.73 -19.86 12.62
C ARG A 14 -4.69 -18.76 12.64
N ILE A 15 -4.14 -18.51 13.81
CA ILE A 15 -3.09 -17.50 14.01
C ILE A 15 -1.78 -18.25 14.24
N ILE A 16 -0.82 -18.01 13.39
CA ILE A 16 0.52 -18.61 13.48
C ILE A 16 1.48 -17.50 13.89
N LYS A 17 2.18 -17.71 15.02
CA LYS A 17 3.29 -16.85 15.40
C LYS A 17 4.55 -17.34 14.69
N TYR A 18 5.16 -16.46 13.95
CA TYR A 18 6.41 -16.73 13.23
C TYR A 18 7.50 -15.79 13.70
N SER A 19 8.68 -16.30 13.99
CA SER A 19 9.86 -15.49 14.30
C SER A 19 10.72 -15.38 13.04
N ILE A 20 10.92 -14.16 12.56
CA ILE A 20 11.83 -13.88 11.46
C ILE A 20 13.21 -13.67 12.08
N GLU A 21 14.17 -14.56 11.81
CA GLU A 21 15.57 -14.32 12.15
C GLU A 21 16.11 -13.17 11.30
N ALA A 22 16.73 -12.19 11.95
CA ALA A 22 17.15 -10.92 11.34
C ALA A 22 18.15 -11.07 10.17
N ASN A 23 18.68 -12.27 9.94
CA ASN A 23 19.68 -12.55 8.91
C ASN A 23 19.12 -13.07 7.59
N SER A 24 17.81 -13.14 7.41
CA SER A 24 17.20 -13.64 6.16
C SER A 24 17.02 -12.57 5.07
N SER A 25 17.54 -11.38 5.25
CA SER A 25 17.36 -10.23 4.34
C SER A 25 18.04 -10.33 2.98
N SER A 26 18.81 -11.40 2.72
CA SER A 26 19.56 -11.54 1.46
C SER A 26 19.12 -12.71 0.56
N LEU A 27 18.11 -13.48 0.93
CA LEU A 27 17.81 -14.75 0.25
C LEU A 27 17.13 -14.61 -1.11
N TYR A 28 16.54 -13.47 -1.44
CA TYR A 28 15.83 -13.33 -2.72
C TYR A 28 16.20 -12.03 -3.41
N LYS A 29 17.31 -12.06 -4.15
CA LYS A 29 17.69 -10.95 -5.04
C LYS A 29 16.81 -10.89 -6.29
N TYR A 30 16.28 -12.03 -6.71
CA TYR A 30 15.53 -12.16 -7.95
C TYR A 30 14.16 -12.78 -7.70
N ASP A 31 13.15 -12.23 -8.39
CA ASP A 31 11.82 -12.82 -8.53
C ASP A 31 11.77 -13.60 -9.85
N MET A 32 11.26 -14.83 -9.81
CA MET A 32 11.20 -15.71 -10.97
C MET A 32 9.78 -16.16 -11.21
N LYS A 33 9.31 -16.02 -12.44
CA LYS A 33 8.01 -16.52 -12.89
C LYS A 33 8.19 -17.49 -14.03
N LEU A 34 7.61 -18.68 -13.88
CA LEU A 34 7.55 -19.66 -14.96
C LEU A 34 6.46 -19.28 -15.95
N LEU A 35 6.79 -19.29 -17.23
CA LEU A 35 5.88 -19.09 -18.35
C LEU A 35 6.11 -20.24 -19.34
N ASP A 36 5.26 -21.24 -19.28
CA ASP A 36 5.40 -22.49 -20.05
C ASP A 36 6.80 -23.11 -19.88
N ASP A 37 7.64 -23.07 -20.92
CA ASP A 37 9.01 -23.57 -20.95
C ASP A 37 10.09 -22.50 -20.68
N LYS A 38 9.68 -21.28 -20.31
CA LYS A 38 10.56 -20.12 -20.13
C LYS A 38 10.44 -19.54 -18.74
N PHE A 39 11.46 -18.79 -18.34
CA PHE A 39 11.47 -18.05 -17.06
C PHE A 39 11.53 -16.56 -17.34
N LEU A 40 10.69 -15.81 -16.61
CA LEU A 40 10.87 -14.39 -16.40
C LEU A 40 11.65 -14.21 -15.09
N ILE A 41 12.78 -13.53 -15.16
CA ILE A 41 13.64 -13.22 -14.02
C ILE A 41 13.76 -11.72 -13.93
N GLN A 42 13.50 -11.16 -12.74
CA GLN A 42 13.70 -9.75 -12.46
C GLN A 42 14.32 -9.56 -11.08
N GLU A 43 15.03 -8.46 -10.88
CA GLU A 43 15.46 -8.12 -9.52
C GLU A 43 14.23 -7.86 -8.63
N CYS A 44 14.29 -8.39 -7.41
CA CYS A 44 13.25 -8.10 -6.44
C CYS A 44 13.18 -6.60 -6.20
N ASN A 45 11.97 -6.08 -6.15
CA ASN A 45 11.74 -4.70 -5.78
C ASN A 45 12.17 -4.52 -4.31
N SER A 46 13.42 -4.11 -4.10
CA SER A 46 13.99 -3.93 -2.78
C SER A 46 13.22 -2.88 -1.97
N ILE A 47 13.39 -2.91 -0.66
CA ILE A 47 12.73 -1.96 0.23
C ILE A 47 13.28 -0.58 -0.09
N ILE A 48 12.40 0.37 -0.42
CA ILE A 48 12.74 1.78 -0.54
C ILE A 48 13.16 2.28 0.83
N GLY A 49 14.40 2.71 0.94
CA GLY A 49 14.92 3.30 2.17
C GLY A 49 14.29 4.68 2.43
N ILE A 50 14.32 5.09 3.69
CA ILE A 50 13.88 6.45 4.10
C ILE A 50 14.61 7.57 3.33
N ASN A 51 15.78 7.29 2.74
CA ASN A 51 16.60 8.25 2.01
C ASN A 51 16.30 8.31 0.50
N ASP A 52 15.42 7.44 -0.02
CA ASP A 52 15.19 7.29 -1.47
C ASP A 52 13.96 8.05 -1.97
N TYR A 53 13.44 9.01 -1.19
CA TYR A 53 12.30 9.82 -1.58
C TYR A 53 12.67 11.28 -1.79
N ARG A 54 11.89 11.95 -2.64
CA ARG A 54 11.98 13.40 -2.87
C ARG A 54 10.61 14.05 -2.70
N VAL A 55 10.52 15.02 -1.81
CA VAL A 55 9.33 15.86 -1.70
C VAL A 55 9.31 16.86 -2.85
N VAL A 56 8.29 16.79 -3.70
CA VAL A 56 8.10 17.68 -4.86
C VAL A 56 6.99 18.70 -4.66
N SER A 57 6.18 18.54 -3.60
CA SER A 57 5.11 19.48 -3.23
C SER A 57 5.68 20.72 -2.54
N LYS A 58 4.92 21.83 -2.60
CA LYS A 58 5.27 23.08 -1.89
C LYS A 58 5.22 22.90 -0.37
N ILE A 59 4.27 22.10 0.11
CA ILE A 59 4.11 21.80 1.54
C ILE A 59 4.89 20.53 1.83
N LYS A 60 5.76 20.59 2.82
CA LYS A 60 6.53 19.42 3.26
C LYS A 60 5.75 18.65 4.32
N PRO A 61 5.72 17.30 4.27
CA PRO A 61 5.10 16.50 5.31
C PRO A 61 5.90 16.61 6.63
N ASN A 62 5.18 16.55 7.75
CA ASN A 62 5.81 16.35 9.06
C ASN A 62 6.15 14.85 9.27
N ASN A 63 6.78 14.52 10.41
CA ASN A 63 7.23 13.16 10.67
C ASN A 63 6.08 12.13 10.73
N ASP A 64 4.94 12.50 11.31
CA ASP A 64 3.80 11.59 11.42
C ASP A 64 3.20 11.28 10.04
N ILE A 65 3.11 12.30 9.19
CA ILE A 65 2.68 12.14 7.79
C ILE A 65 3.69 11.30 7.01
N LEU A 66 5.00 11.49 7.23
CA LEU A 66 6.04 10.68 6.58
C LEU A 66 5.91 9.19 6.95
N GLU A 67 5.66 8.87 8.20
CA GLU A 67 5.45 7.48 8.62
C GLU A 67 4.24 6.84 7.92
N ASP A 68 3.14 7.56 7.78
CA ASP A 68 1.96 7.11 7.05
C ASP A 68 2.24 6.99 5.53
N ILE A 69 3.00 7.91 4.95
CA ILE A 69 3.44 7.85 3.54
C ILE A 69 4.24 6.56 3.31
N PHE A 70 5.25 6.27 4.12
CA PHE A 70 6.06 5.06 3.98
C PHE A 70 5.26 3.79 4.20
N PHE A 71 4.35 3.79 5.17
CA PHE A 71 3.44 2.67 5.38
C PHE A 71 2.60 2.41 4.14
N THR A 72 1.92 3.46 3.64
CA THR A 72 1.01 3.36 2.49
C THR A 72 1.76 2.91 1.24
N TRP A 73 2.95 3.45 1.01
CA TRP A 73 3.80 3.09 -0.11
C TRP A 73 4.26 1.64 -0.06
N LYS A 74 4.71 1.17 1.12
CA LYS A 74 5.06 -0.25 1.33
C LYS A 74 3.89 -1.19 1.06
N VAL A 75 2.68 -0.84 1.47
CA VAL A 75 1.49 -1.61 1.15
C VAL A 75 1.24 -1.60 -0.35
N CYS A 76 1.28 -0.43 -0.99
CA CYS A 76 1.01 -0.26 -2.41
C CYS A 76 1.94 -1.11 -3.28
N LYS A 77 3.21 -1.25 -2.91
CA LYS A 77 4.20 -2.12 -3.55
C LYS A 77 3.71 -3.57 -3.74
N HIS A 78 2.90 -4.08 -2.81
CA HIS A 78 2.39 -5.46 -2.83
C HIS A 78 1.01 -5.59 -3.46
N VAL A 79 0.43 -4.50 -3.93
CA VAL A 79 -0.88 -4.49 -4.58
C VAL A 79 -0.72 -4.61 -6.08
N LYS A 80 -1.57 -5.44 -6.72
CA LYS A 80 -1.53 -5.66 -8.15
C LYS A 80 -1.88 -4.38 -8.92
N SER A 81 -1.08 -4.04 -9.91
CA SER A 81 -1.25 -2.89 -10.81
C SER A 81 -2.56 -2.94 -11.64
N ASN A 82 -3.19 -1.81 -11.98
CA ASN A 82 -2.92 -0.51 -11.40
C ASN A 82 -3.38 -0.48 -9.95
N ALA A 83 -2.55 0.06 -9.05
CA ALA A 83 -2.80 0.03 -7.62
C ALA A 83 -2.94 1.43 -7.02
N ILE A 84 -3.99 1.60 -6.21
CA ILE A 84 -4.19 2.78 -5.36
C ILE A 84 -4.49 2.30 -3.95
N VAL A 85 -3.80 2.87 -2.98
CA VAL A 85 -3.99 2.58 -1.55
C VAL A 85 -4.22 3.87 -0.80
N PHE A 86 -5.30 3.91 -0.01
CA PHE A 86 -5.51 4.95 1.00
C PHE A 86 -5.23 4.38 2.38
N ALA A 87 -4.46 5.12 3.17
CA ALA A 87 -4.17 4.73 4.55
C ALA A 87 -4.08 5.95 5.47
N LYS A 88 -4.22 5.70 6.77
CA LYS A 88 -4.08 6.67 7.84
C LYS A 88 -3.72 5.95 9.15
N ASN A 89 -2.86 6.55 9.95
CA ASN A 89 -2.41 5.98 11.22
C ASN A 89 -1.89 4.53 11.05
N LYS A 90 -1.10 4.29 9.99
CA LYS A 90 -0.55 2.96 9.64
C LYS A 90 -1.63 1.87 9.48
N SER A 91 -2.81 2.26 9.02
CA SER A 91 -3.93 1.36 8.73
C SER A 91 -4.50 1.68 7.36
N THR A 92 -4.74 0.65 6.55
CA THR A 92 -5.37 0.79 5.24
C THR A 92 -6.86 1.08 5.37
N LEU A 93 -7.34 2.06 4.61
CA LEU A 93 -8.75 2.46 4.58
C LEU A 93 -9.46 1.92 3.34
N GLY A 94 -8.78 1.94 2.19
CA GLY A 94 -9.31 1.44 0.94
C GLY A 94 -8.20 1.08 -0.04
N ILE A 95 -8.41 0.00 -0.80
CA ILE A 95 -7.46 -0.49 -1.80
C ILE A 95 -8.20 -0.77 -3.10
N GLY A 96 -7.73 -0.16 -4.18
CA GLY A 96 -8.09 -0.48 -5.56
C GLY A 96 -6.92 -1.18 -6.23
N ALA A 97 -7.17 -2.31 -6.89
CA ALA A 97 -6.14 -3.19 -7.41
C ALA A 97 -6.54 -3.82 -8.73
N GLY A 98 -5.55 -4.08 -9.60
CA GLY A 98 -5.71 -4.90 -10.79
C GLY A 98 -6.62 -4.31 -11.85
N GLN A 99 -6.77 -2.99 -11.91
CA GLN A 99 -7.63 -2.32 -12.87
C GLN A 99 -6.86 -1.89 -14.13
N PRO A 100 -7.53 -1.86 -15.29
CA PRO A 100 -6.93 -1.36 -16.52
C PRO A 100 -6.55 0.11 -16.45
N SER A 101 -7.30 0.91 -15.67
CA SER A 101 -7.02 2.33 -15.47
C SER A 101 -6.78 2.66 -14.00
N ARG A 102 -5.96 3.69 -13.76
CA ARG A 102 -5.63 4.13 -12.40
C ARG A 102 -6.78 4.86 -11.73
N ILE A 103 -7.59 5.58 -12.52
CA ILE A 103 -8.80 6.24 -12.00
C ILE A 103 -9.84 5.23 -11.52
N ASP A 104 -9.96 4.06 -12.18
CA ASP A 104 -10.86 2.99 -11.72
C ASP A 104 -10.39 2.44 -10.37
N SER A 105 -9.08 2.21 -10.20
CA SER A 105 -8.50 1.82 -8.91
C SER A 105 -8.77 2.86 -7.83
N THR A 106 -8.68 4.15 -8.15
CA THR A 106 -8.98 5.23 -7.21
C THR A 106 -10.45 5.19 -6.79
N ASN A 107 -11.37 5.09 -7.74
CA ASN A 107 -12.80 5.02 -7.45
C ASN A 107 -13.15 3.78 -6.62
N ILE A 108 -12.57 2.62 -6.93
CA ILE A 108 -12.75 1.39 -6.16
C ILE A 108 -12.24 1.55 -4.73
N ALA A 109 -11.06 2.12 -4.54
CA ALA A 109 -10.48 2.34 -3.23
C ALA A 109 -11.34 3.27 -2.37
N ILE A 110 -11.83 4.38 -2.94
CA ILE A 110 -12.73 5.34 -2.29
C ILE A 110 -14.05 4.64 -1.90
N ASN A 111 -14.67 3.93 -2.83
CA ASN A 111 -15.94 3.23 -2.58
C ASN A 111 -15.80 2.16 -1.49
N LYS A 112 -14.72 1.39 -1.50
CA LYS A 112 -14.44 0.42 -0.44
C LYS A 112 -14.30 1.09 0.93
N ALA A 113 -13.54 2.17 1.02
CA ALA A 113 -13.42 2.91 2.27
C ALA A 113 -14.78 3.38 2.78
N LYS A 114 -15.59 3.99 1.93
CA LYS A 114 -16.95 4.48 2.28
C LYS A 114 -17.89 3.35 2.70
N ASN A 115 -17.88 2.24 1.98
CA ASN A 115 -18.72 1.07 2.30
C ASN A 115 -18.40 0.44 3.66
N PHE A 116 -17.14 0.56 4.11
CA PHE A 116 -16.74 0.15 5.46
C PHE A 116 -16.88 1.25 6.51
N GLY A 117 -17.46 2.40 6.15
CA GLY A 117 -17.68 3.52 7.07
C GLY A 117 -16.41 4.35 7.37
N TYR A 118 -15.35 4.20 6.59
CA TYR A 118 -14.14 4.98 6.77
C TYR A 118 -14.20 6.33 6.03
N SER A 119 -13.74 7.38 6.71
CA SER A 119 -13.49 8.68 6.10
C SER A 119 -12.05 8.76 5.60
N LEU A 120 -11.87 9.21 4.36
CA LEU A 120 -10.55 9.44 3.75
C LEU A 120 -9.94 10.80 4.13
N LYS A 121 -10.68 11.61 4.90
CA LYS A 121 -10.16 12.92 5.34
C LYS A 121 -8.87 12.77 6.14
N ASN A 122 -7.86 13.53 5.73
CA ASN A 122 -6.51 13.52 6.31
C ASN A 122 -5.82 12.15 6.18
N SER A 123 -6.13 11.38 5.14
CA SER A 123 -5.41 10.15 4.78
C SER A 123 -4.30 10.43 3.77
N ILE A 124 -3.51 9.40 3.52
CA ILE A 124 -2.46 9.36 2.51
C ILE A 124 -2.93 8.50 1.35
N MET A 125 -2.57 8.89 0.11
CA MET A 125 -2.77 8.10 -1.09
C MET A 125 -1.41 7.66 -1.64
N ALA A 126 -1.25 6.37 -1.93
CA ALA A 126 -0.12 5.86 -2.68
C ALA A 126 -0.57 5.20 -3.99
N SER A 127 0.28 5.35 -5.01
CA SER A 127 0.11 4.72 -6.32
C SER A 127 1.36 3.93 -6.69
N ASP A 128 1.20 2.83 -7.42
CA ASP A 128 2.29 2.00 -7.92
C ASP A 128 3.07 2.62 -9.10
N ALA A 129 2.55 3.71 -9.69
CA ALA A 129 3.24 4.50 -10.71
C ALA A 129 2.69 5.94 -10.78
N PHE A 130 3.20 6.74 -11.71
CA PHE A 130 2.82 8.14 -11.92
C PHE A 130 1.37 8.29 -12.38
N PHE A 131 0.80 9.48 -12.17
CA PHE A 131 -0.52 9.86 -12.68
C PHE A 131 -0.34 10.55 -14.05
N PRO A 132 -0.84 9.93 -15.15
CA PRO A 132 -0.78 10.58 -16.47
C PRO A 132 -1.70 11.80 -16.58
N PHE A 133 -2.76 11.83 -15.76
CA PHE A 133 -3.74 12.91 -15.70
C PHE A 133 -3.98 13.33 -14.26
N ARG A 134 -4.54 14.53 -14.08
CA ARG A 134 -4.84 15.07 -12.74
C ARG A 134 -6.07 14.47 -12.07
N ASP A 135 -6.86 13.71 -12.79
CA ASP A 135 -8.14 13.13 -12.35
C ASP A 135 -8.06 12.38 -11.00
N ASN A 136 -6.99 11.60 -10.82
CA ASN A 136 -6.75 10.89 -9.56
C ASN A 136 -6.47 11.85 -8.39
N VAL A 137 -5.71 12.91 -8.65
CA VAL A 137 -5.39 13.93 -7.66
C VAL A 137 -6.64 14.75 -7.31
N ASP A 138 -7.45 15.09 -8.30
CA ASP A 138 -8.73 15.78 -8.10
C ASP A 138 -9.68 14.94 -7.23
N LYS A 139 -9.79 13.64 -7.51
CA LYS A 139 -10.58 12.70 -6.69
C LYS A 139 -10.07 12.60 -5.25
N ALA A 140 -8.77 12.54 -5.05
CA ALA A 140 -8.17 12.52 -3.73
C ALA A 140 -8.43 13.84 -2.98
N ALA A 141 -8.38 14.99 -3.67
CA ALA A 141 -8.67 16.30 -3.11
C ALA A 141 -10.15 16.42 -2.69
N GLU A 142 -11.11 15.92 -3.50
CA GLU A 142 -12.53 15.85 -3.13
C GLU A 142 -12.74 15.13 -1.79
N GLU A 143 -11.97 14.07 -1.54
CA GLU A 143 -12.02 13.27 -0.31
C GLU A 143 -11.15 13.86 0.84
N LYS A 144 -10.53 15.02 0.63
CA LYS A 144 -9.67 15.73 1.60
C LYS A 144 -8.46 14.91 2.04
N VAL A 145 -7.89 14.13 1.10
CA VAL A 145 -6.60 13.46 1.26
C VAL A 145 -5.49 14.51 1.33
N ILE A 146 -4.45 14.30 2.13
CA ILE A 146 -3.43 15.34 2.42
C ILE A 146 -2.06 15.06 1.79
N ALA A 147 -1.79 13.83 1.35
CA ALA A 147 -0.56 13.47 0.65
C ALA A 147 -0.76 12.23 -0.21
#